data_2671ff86bf22fb8120acebca2831cc42
#
_entry.id   2671ff86bf22fb8120acebca2831cc42
#
_cell.length_a   1.000
_cell.length_b   1.000
_cell.length_c   1.000
_cell.angle_alpha   90.00
_cell.angle_beta   90.00
_cell.angle_gamma   90.00
#
_symmetry.space_group_name_H-M   'P 1'
#
loop_
_entity.id
_entity.type
_entity.pdbx_description
1 polymer ?
#
loop_
_entity_poly.entity_id
_entity_poly.type
_entity_poly.pdbx_seq_one_letter_code
_entity_poly.pdbx_strand_id
1 'polypeptide(L)'
;VTPLYARRKRTTLAIATTVAAGALLTTALTTGGSAAAAPGTQAAPLAVPVALAPAARTTLIKDQQAKAADTADEIGLGAQEKLVVKDVVKDADGSIHTRYERTYAGLPVLGGDLVVHESASGARRGVTKATKATIKVASLKPAITAAKAEGQAVSLAKSAGSQKTEADKA
;
A
#
# COMPACT_ATOMS: atom_id res chain seq x y z
N VAL A 1 32.19 13.91 -40.87
CA VAL A 1 31.06 13.00 -40.64
C VAL A 1 30.18 13.67 -39.57
N THR A 2 29.03 14.23 -39.99
CA THR A 2 28.13 15.05 -39.20
C THR A 2 27.04 14.18 -38.56
N PRO A 3 26.72 14.24 -37.28
CA PRO A 3 25.59 13.51 -36.73
C PRO A 3 24.29 14.32 -36.92
N LEU A 4 23.29 13.65 -37.49
CA LEU A 4 21.93 14.13 -37.70
C LEU A 4 21.17 14.21 -36.35
N TYR A 5 20.81 15.42 -35.95
CA TYR A 5 20.01 15.73 -34.77
C TYR A 5 18.50 15.53 -35.10
N ALA A 6 17.90 14.47 -34.60
CA ALA A 6 16.48 14.20 -34.79
C ALA A 6 15.64 15.13 -33.88
N ARG A 7 14.94 16.08 -34.49
CA ARG A 7 14.03 17.06 -33.89
C ARG A 7 12.70 16.38 -33.51
N ARG A 8 12.45 16.13 -32.23
CA ARG A 8 11.14 15.68 -31.73
C ARG A 8 10.12 16.81 -31.83
N LYS A 9 9.08 16.60 -32.64
CA LYS A 9 7.90 17.47 -32.72
C LYS A 9 7.09 17.34 -31.44
N ARG A 10 6.89 18.46 -30.74
CA ARG A 10 5.96 18.57 -29.59
C ARG A 10 4.58 18.86 -30.15
N THR A 11 3.64 17.93 -29.99
CA THR A 11 2.22 18.17 -30.27
C THR A 11 1.60 18.83 -29.05
N THR A 12 1.24 20.09 -29.15
CA THR A 12 0.45 20.83 -28.17
C THR A 12 -1.03 20.49 -28.41
N LEU A 13 -1.66 19.88 -27.40
CA LEU A 13 -3.10 19.64 -27.38
C LEU A 13 -3.79 20.89 -26.83
N ALA A 14 -4.55 21.59 -27.65
CA ALA A 14 -5.37 22.73 -27.23
C ALA A 14 -6.69 22.21 -26.61
N ILE A 15 -6.93 22.59 -25.35
CA ILE A 15 -8.21 22.36 -24.67
C ILE A 15 -9.07 23.59 -24.90
N ALA A 16 -10.16 23.42 -25.64
CA ALA A 16 -11.19 24.45 -25.81
C ALA A 16 -12.19 24.39 -24.65
N THR A 17 -12.19 25.41 -23.81
CA THR A 17 -13.21 25.63 -22.77
C THR A 17 -14.39 26.43 -23.40
N THR A 18 -15.55 25.80 -23.52
CA THR A 18 -16.80 26.50 -23.81
C THR A 18 -17.51 26.83 -22.50
N VAL A 19 -17.58 28.12 -22.21
CA VAL A 19 -18.47 28.69 -21.17
C VAL A 19 -19.80 28.99 -21.82
N ALA A 20 -20.87 28.35 -21.38
CA ALA A 20 -22.25 28.72 -21.70
C ALA A 20 -22.90 29.28 -20.44
N ALA A 21 -23.09 30.61 -20.45
CA ALA A 21 -23.92 31.31 -19.47
C ALA A 21 -25.37 31.30 -20.02
N GLY A 22 -26.32 30.88 -19.20
CA GLY A 22 -27.74 30.96 -19.52
C GLY A 22 -28.54 31.03 -18.21
N ALA A 23 -28.87 32.25 -17.80
CA ALA A 23 -29.82 32.51 -16.74
C ALA A 23 -31.24 32.50 -17.33
N LEU A 24 -32.16 31.74 -16.72
CA LEU A 24 -33.60 31.97 -16.82
C LEU A 24 -34.27 31.57 -15.52
N LEU A 25 -34.68 32.56 -14.74
CA LEU A 25 -35.66 32.44 -13.66
C LEU A 25 -37.03 32.18 -14.28
N THR A 26 -37.67 31.06 -13.94
CA THR A 26 -39.11 30.92 -14.00
C THR A 26 -39.62 30.30 -12.72
N THR A 27 -40.32 31.08 -11.92
CA THR A 27 -41.13 30.64 -10.79
C THR A 27 -42.36 29.91 -11.32
N ALA A 28 -42.44 28.60 -11.05
CA ALA A 28 -43.69 27.87 -11.16
C ALA A 28 -43.96 27.12 -9.85
N LEU A 29 -44.93 27.60 -9.08
CA LEU A 29 -45.59 26.87 -8.02
C LEU A 29 -46.44 25.78 -8.67
N THR A 30 -46.11 24.49 -8.46
CA THR A 30 -47.08 23.40 -8.66
C THR A 30 -46.71 22.22 -7.69
N THR A 31 -47.61 21.99 -6.75
CA THR A 31 -48.15 20.71 -6.27
C THR A 31 -47.22 19.48 -6.26
N GLY A 32 -47.01 18.97 -5.05
CA GLY A 32 -46.79 17.57 -4.65
C GLY A 32 -46.32 16.59 -5.74
N GLY A 33 -45.03 16.63 -6.08
CA GLY A 33 -44.38 15.55 -6.79
C GLY A 33 -43.49 14.77 -5.79
N SER A 34 -43.78 13.50 -5.57
CA SER A 34 -42.90 12.60 -4.87
C SER A 34 -41.53 12.68 -5.51
N ALA A 35 -40.53 13.21 -4.79
CA ALA A 35 -39.12 13.12 -5.20
C ALA A 35 -38.79 11.64 -5.30
N ALA A 36 -38.67 11.11 -6.52
CA ALA A 36 -38.04 9.82 -6.74
C ALA A 36 -36.62 9.94 -6.20
N ALA A 37 -36.35 9.22 -5.12
CA ALA A 37 -35.00 9.10 -4.61
C ALA A 37 -34.10 8.62 -5.76
N ALA A 38 -33.04 9.38 -6.07
CA ALA A 38 -32.01 8.92 -6.96
C ALA A 38 -31.58 7.53 -6.51
N PRO A 39 -31.33 6.57 -7.43
CA PRO A 39 -30.85 5.26 -7.04
C PRO A 39 -29.59 5.47 -6.20
N GLY A 40 -29.72 5.21 -4.89
CA GLY A 40 -28.61 5.34 -3.97
C GLY A 40 -27.47 4.52 -4.51
N THR A 41 -26.29 5.13 -4.61
CA THR A 41 -25.06 4.40 -4.88
C THR A 41 -24.99 3.29 -3.85
N GLN A 42 -25.32 2.06 -4.24
CA GLN A 42 -25.18 0.91 -3.36
C GLN A 42 -23.73 0.89 -2.95
N ALA A 43 -23.46 1.08 -1.66
CA ALA A 43 -22.14 0.88 -1.10
C ALA A 43 -21.69 -0.51 -1.56
N ALA A 44 -20.51 -0.58 -2.19
CA ALA A 44 -19.94 -1.87 -2.57
C ALA A 44 -19.97 -2.78 -1.34
N PRO A 45 -20.39 -4.05 -1.48
CA PRO A 45 -20.44 -4.95 -0.35
C PRO A 45 -19.07 -4.97 0.33
N LEU A 46 -19.06 -4.81 1.66
CA LEU A 46 -17.83 -4.88 2.43
C LEU A 46 -17.16 -6.22 2.15
N ALA A 47 -15.88 -6.20 1.84
CA ALA A 47 -15.08 -7.39 1.66
C ALA A 47 -15.15 -8.23 2.96
N VAL A 48 -15.61 -9.48 2.85
CA VAL A 48 -15.79 -10.37 4.00
C VAL A 48 -14.73 -11.47 3.91
N PRO A 49 -13.77 -11.53 4.85
CA PRO A 49 -12.76 -12.56 4.88
C PRO A 49 -13.36 -13.96 5.02
N VAL A 50 -12.85 -14.91 4.26
CA VAL A 50 -13.21 -16.33 4.35
C VAL A 50 -12.21 -17.04 5.27
N ALA A 51 -12.73 -17.82 6.21
CA ALA A 51 -11.90 -18.70 7.02
C ALA A 51 -11.30 -19.81 6.14
N LEU A 52 -9.99 -19.77 5.92
CA LEU A 52 -9.26 -20.78 5.16
C LEU A 52 -8.81 -21.91 6.08
N ALA A 53 -8.96 -23.16 5.61
CA ALA A 53 -8.32 -24.31 6.25
C ALA A 53 -6.79 -24.11 6.26
N PRO A 54 -6.06 -24.58 7.30
CA PRO A 54 -4.62 -24.36 7.42
C PRO A 54 -3.81 -24.78 6.19
N ALA A 55 -4.13 -25.91 5.59
CA ALA A 55 -3.48 -26.39 4.36
C ALA A 55 -3.70 -25.46 3.17
N ALA A 56 -4.94 -24.98 2.97
CA ALA A 56 -5.27 -24.05 1.90
C ALA A 56 -4.56 -22.71 2.08
N ARG A 57 -4.48 -22.20 3.31
CA ARG A 57 -3.73 -20.98 3.63
C ARG A 57 -2.23 -21.15 3.33
N THR A 58 -1.64 -22.29 3.72
CA THR A 58 -0.22 -22.58 3.44
C THR A 58 0.05 -22.63 1.94
N THR A 59 -0.83 -23.27 1.15
CA THR A 59 -0.71 -23.29 -0.31
C THR A 59 -0.76 -21.89 -0.88
N LEU A 60 -1.73 -21.09 -0.47
CA LEU A 60 -1.88 -19.71 -0.96
C LEU A 60 -0.66 -18.83 -0.60
N ILE A 61 -0.09 -18.99 0.60
CA ILE A 61 1.16 -18.31 0.98
C ILE A 61 2.31 -18.70 0.04
N LYS A 62 2.46 -19.99 -0.30
CA LYS A 62 3.49 -20.44 -1.24
C LYS A 62 3.28 -19.88 -2.65
N ASP A 63 2.04 -19.85 -3.12
CA ASP A 63 1.70 -19.31 -4.43
C ASP A 63 2.00 -17.81 -4.52
N GLN A 64 1.66 -17.05 -3.48
CA GLN A 64 1.99 -15.62 -3.41
C GLN A 64 3.49 -15.37 -3.22
N GLN A 65 4.19 -16.23 -2.49
CA GLN A 65 5.66 -16.14 -2.38
C GLN A 65 6.35 -16.40 -3.72
N ALA A 66 5.85 -17.28 -4.53
CA ALA A 66 6.39 -17.53 -5.88
C ALA A 66 6.29 -16.29 -6.79
N LYS A 67 5.29 -15.44 -6.60
CA LYS A 67 5.08 -14.18 -7.33
C LYS A 67 5.77 -12.96 -6.69
N ALA A 68 6.41 -13.13 -5.53
CA ALA A 68 6.91 -12.00 -4.74
C ALA A 68 7.97 -11.16 -5.47
N ALA A 69 8.79 -11.76 -6.31
CA ALA A 69 9.80 -11.05 -7.12
C ALA A 69 9.12 -10.15 -8.17
N ASP A 70 8.22 -10.71 -8.97
CA ASP A 70 7.48 -9.95 -9.99
C ASP A 70 6.66 -8.83 -9.33
N THR A 71 6.05 -9.12 -8.19
CA THR A 71 5.32 -8.12 -7.40
C THR A 71 6.24 -6.98 -6.94
N ALA A 72 7.45 -7.28 -6.49
CA ALA A 72 8.42 -6.27 -6.05
C ALA A 72 8.81 -5.34 -7.22
N ASP A 73 9.09 -5.89 -8.39
CA ASP A 73 9.44 -5.15 -9.60
C ASP A 73 8.27 -4.27 -10.06
N GLU A 74 7.06 -4.82 -10.11
CA GLU A 74 5.86 -4.11 -10.53
C GLU A 74 5.48 -2.93 -9.61
N ILE A 75 5.78 -3.03 -8.30
CA ILE A 75 5.52 -1.93 -7.34
C ILE A 75 6.70 -0.97 -7.20
N GLY A 76 7.76 -1.18 -8.02
CA GLY A 76 8.91 -0.30 -8.12
C GLY A 76 9.86 -0.38 -6.93
N LEU A 77 10.07 -1.56 -6.35
CA LEU A 77 11.12 -1.76 -5.33
C LEU A 77 12.50 -1.81 -5.98
N GLY A 78 13.53 -1.42 -5.22
CA GLY A 78 14.91 -1.47 -5.70
C GLY A 78 15.47 -2.89 -5.76
N ALA A 79 16.53 -3.10 -6.57
CA ALA A 79 17.14 -4.42 -6.81
C ALA A 79 17.64 -5.15 -5.54
N GLN A 80 17.93 -4.42 -4.46
CA GLN A 80 18.32 -5.01 -3.18
C GLN A 80 17.14 -5.31 -2.25
N GLU A 81 15.93 -4.95 -2.69
CA GLU A 81 14.72 -5.12 -1.91
C GLU A 81 13.98 -6.39 -2.33
N LYS A 82 13.46 -7.11 -1.36
CA LYS A 82 12.67 -8.31 -1.60
C LYS A 82 11.43 -8.32 -0.72
N LEU A 83 10.43 -9.07 -1.17
CA LEU A 83 9.18 -9.28 -0.46
C LEU A 83 9.13 -10.71 0.09
N VAL A 84 8.76 -10.83 1.36
CA VAL A 84 8.53 -12.11 2.03
C VAL A 84 7.08 -12.15 2.51
N VAL A 85 6.31 -13.13 2.05
CA VAL A 85 4.91 -13.27 2.44
C VAL A 85 4.81 -13.63 3.92
N LYS A 86 4.07 -12.83 4.67
CA LYS A 86 3.79 -13.06 6.10
C LYS A 86 2.41 -13.63 6.31
N ASP A 87 1.44 -13.20 5.51
CA ASP A 87 0.06 -13.61 5.63
C ASP A 87 -0.72 -13.39 4.34
N VAL A 88 -1.81 -14.14 4.20
CA VAL A 88 -2.76 -14.00 3.09
C VAL A 88 -4.19 -14.08 3.63
N VAL A 89 -5.01 -13.13 3.22
CA VAL A 89 -6.45 -13.12 3.44
C VAL A 89 -7.15 -13.27 2.10
N LYS A 90 -8.16 -14.14 2.03
CA LYS A 90 -9.03 -14.27 0.87
C LYS A 90 -10.43 -13.86 1.26
N ASP A 91 -11.05 -13.02 0.46
CA ASP A 91 -12.42 -12.59 0.65
C ASP A 91 -13.44 -13.48 -0.07
N ALA A 92 -14.71 -13.35 0.29
CA ALA A 92 -15.80 -14.14 -0.28
C ALA A 92 -15.99 -13.90 -1.78
N ASP A 93 -15.63 -12.71 -2.29
CA ASP A 93 -15.63 -12.38 -3.71
C ASP A 93 -14.42 -12.95 -4.48
N GLY A 94 -13.55 -13.69 -3.78
CA GLY A 94 -12.34 -14.27 -4.34
C GLY A 94 -11.12 -13.33 -4.37
N SER A 95 -11.25 -12.08 -3.94
CA SER A 95 -10.13 -11.14 -3.80
C SER A 95 -9.10 -11.67 -2.80
N ILE A 96 -7.83 -11.35 -3.04
CA ILE A 96 -6.71 -11.80 -2.22
C ILE A 96 -5.96 -10.56 -1.72
N HIS A 97 -5.65 -10.57 -0.43
CA HIS A 97 -4.88 -9.54 0.25
C HIS A 97 -3.63 -10.19 0.85
N THR A 98 -2.48 -9.93 0.25
CA THR A 98 -1.21 -10.52 0.67
C THR A 98 -0.40 -9.51 1.44
N ARG A 99 -0.12 -9.82 2.71
CA ARG A 99 0.79 -9.04 3.55
C ARG A 99 2.23 -9.51 3.34
N TYR A 100 3.10 -8.57 3.00
CA TYR A 100 4.51 -8.79 2.82
C TYR A 100 5.33 -8.03 3.87
N GLU A 101 6.37 -8.67 4.34
CA GLU A 101 7.52 -8.01 4.96
C GLU A 101 8.49 -7.59 3.85
N ARG A 102 8.94 -6.34 3.89
CA ARG A 102 9.95 -5.83 2.97
C ARG A 102 11.33 -6.04 3.56
N THR A 103 12.26 -6.57 2.79
CA THR A 103 13.66 -6.70 3.18
C THR A 103 14.54 -5.87 2.26
N TYR A 104 15.70 -5.43 2.76
CA TYR A 104 16.74 -4.74 2.00
C TYR A 104 18.07 -5.46 2.22
N ALA A 105 18.68 -5.97 1.15
CA ALA A 105 19.89 -6.79 1.20
C ALA A 105 19.84 -7.93 2.26
N GLY A 106 18.66 -8.54 2.41
CA GLY A 106 18.41 -9.63 3.37
C GLY A 106 18.06 -9.19 4.79
N LEU A 107 18.11 -7.90 5.10
CA LEU A 107 17.72 -7.37 6.41
C LEU A 107 16.26 -6.89 6.40
N PRO A 108 15.44 -7.12 7.44
CA PRO A 108 14.09 -6.63 7.50
C PRO A 108 14.05 -5.10 7.56
N VAL A 109 13.11 -4.50 6.83
CA VAL A 109 12.85 -3.06 6.85
C VAL A 109 11.77 -2.78 7.88
N LEU A 110 12.15 -2.24 9.03
CA LEU A 110 11.20 -1.89 10.09
C LEU A 110 10.21 -0.83 9.59
N GLY A 111 8.91 -1.11 9.74
CA GLY A 111 7.85 -0.26 9.19
C GLY A 111 7.76 -0.30 7.66
N GLY A 112 8.40 -1.26 7.01
CA GLY A 112 8.37 -1.46 5.56
C GLY A 112 7.28 -2.41 5.06
N ASP A 113 6.45 -2.94 5.94
CA ASP A 113 5.37 -3.85 5.61
C ASP A 113 4.42 -3.24 4.57
N LEU A 114 3.89 -4.08 3.71
CA LEU A 114 2.90 -3.67 2.71
C LEU A 114 1.86 -4.76 2.48
N VAL A 115 0.70 -4.35 1.97
CA VAL A 115 -0.36 -5.27 1.56
C VAL A 115 -0.65 -5.04 0.08
N VAL A 116 -0.58 -6.10 -0.69
CA VAL A 116 -0.98 -6.11 -2.11
C VAL A 116 -2.40 -6.64 -2.20
N HIS A 117 -3.25 -5.92 -2.93
CA HIS A 117 -4.65 -6.27 -3.15
C HIS A 117 -4.82 -6.76 -4.59
N GLU A 118 -5.30 -7.98 -4.74
CA GLU A 118 -5.58 -8.63 -6.02
C GLU A 118 -7.08 -8.95 -6.13
N SER A 119 -7.62 -8.86 -7.34
CA SER A 119 -8.97 -9.34 -7.64
C SER A 119 -9.01 -10.87 -7.69
N ALA A 120 -10.21 -11.45 -7.76
CA ALA A 120 -10.41 -12.89 -7.99
C ALA A 120 -9.72 -13.41 -9.26
N SER A 121 -9.53 -12.56 -10.28
CA SER A 121 -8.80 -12.90 -11.51
C SER A 121 -7.28 -12.79 -11.38
N GLY A 122 -6.75 -12.40 -10.20
CA GLY A 122 -5.31 -12.17 -9.97
C GLY A 122 -4.80 -10.81 -10.45
N ALA A 123 -5.68 -9.93 -10.96
CA ALA A 123 -5.27 -8.59 -11.35
C ALA A 123 -5.05 -7.72 -10.10
N ARG A 124 -3.92 -7.02 -10.04
CA ARG A 124 -3.60 -6.12 -8.93
C ARG A 124 -4.53 -4.91 -8.94
N ARG A 125 -5.18 -4.65 -7.80
CA ARG A 125 -6.08 -3.51 -7.57
C ARG A 125 -5.40 -2.35 -6.86
N GLY A 126 -4.37 -2.63 -6.06
CA GLY A 126 -3.67 -1.60 -5.32
C GLY A 126 -2.64 -2.16 -4.34
N VAL A 127 -1.90 -1.24 -3.72
CA VAL A 127 -0.90 -1.57 -2.68
C VAL A 127 -1.03 -0.58 -1.54
N THR A 128 -1.26 -1.08 -0.33
CA THR A 128 -1.18 -0.31 0.90
C THR A 128 0.23 -0.43 1.45
N LYS A 129 0.97 0.68 1.52
CA LYS A 129 2.35 0.74 2.01
C LYS A 129 2.41 1.58 3.27
N ALA A 130 3.12 1.11 4.29
CA ALA A 130 3.40 1.89 5.49
C ALA A 130 4.37 3.05 5.20
N THR A 131 5.29 2.86 4.24
CA THR A 131 6.20 3.92 3.78
C THR A 131 6.35 3.91 2.26
N LYS A 132 6.49 5.10 1.67
CA LYS A 132 6.82 5.30 0.24
C LYS A 132 8.30 5.62 0.04
N ALA A 133 9.12 5.61 1.10
CA ALA A 133 10.51 5.96 1.04
C ALA A 133 11.31 4.98 0.17
N THR A 134 12.21 5.51 -0.65
CA THR A 134 13.24 4.74 -1.34
C THR A 134 14.36 4.46 -0.35
N ILE A 135 14.72 3.18 -0.20
CA ILE A 135 15.75 2.78 0.76
C ILE A 135 17.12 2.92 0.09
N LYS A 136 17.98 3.74 0.69
CA LYS A 136 19.39 3.88 0.32
C LYS A 136 20.22 3.89 1.59
N VAL A 137 21.03 2.85 1.79
CA VAL A 137 21.87 2.69 2.97
C VAL A 137 23.33 2.75 2.54
N ALA A 138 24.09 3.64 3.16
CA ALA A 138 25.51 3.83 2.81
C ALA A 138 26.36 2.61 3.20
N SER A 139 25.99 1.90 4.28
CA SER A 139 26.66 0.68 4.74
C SER A 139 25.70 -0.22 5.50
N LEU A 140 25.81 -1.52 5.26
CA LEU A 140 25.10 -2.56 6.03
C LEU A 140 25.96 -3.10 7.18
N LYS A 141 27.22 -2.64 7.29
CA LYS A 141 28.10 -3.06 8.37
C LYS A 141 27.70 -2.35 9.67
N PRO A 142 27.39 -3.08 10.75
CA PRO A 142 27.03 -2.47 12.01
C PRO A 142 28.17 -1.61 12.57
N ALA A 143 27.83 -0.42 13.12
CA ALA A 143 28.79 0.46 13.76
C ALA A 143 29.19 0.00 15.16
N ILE A 144 28.36 -0.83 15.81
CA ILE A 144 28.60 -1.42 17.14
C ILE A 144 28.36 -2.92 17.11
N THR A 145 28.99 -3.64 18.04
CA THR A 145 28.78 -5.09 18.19
C THR A 145 27.38 -5.40 18.72
N ALA A 146 26.87 -6.62 18.45
CA ALA A 146 25.57 -7.06 18.95
C ALA A 146 25.49 -6.97 20.49
N ALA A 147 26.52 -7.43 21.22
CA ALA A 147 26.55 -7.35 22.67
C ALA A 147 26.46 -5.91 23.21
N LYS A 148 27.12 -4.95 22.53
CA LYS A 148 27.04 -3.54 22.93
C LYS A 148 25.64 -2.98 22.65
N ALA A 149 25.02 -3.32 21.50
CA ALA A 149 23.66 -2.90 21.17
C ALA A 149 22.65 -3.46 22.17
N GLU A 150 22.76 -4.73 22.54
CA GLU A 150 21.92 -5.40 23.53
C GLU A 150 22.04 -4.73 24.90
N GLY A 151 23.27 -4.49 25.39
CA GLY A 151 23.49 -3.81 26.65
C GLY A 151 22.88 -2.40 26.69
N GLN A 152 22.98 -1.64 25.60
CA GLN A 152 22.35 -0.33 25.47
C GLN A 152 20.82 -0.43 25.49
N ALA A 153 20.24 -1.37 24.75
CA ALA A 153 18.78 -1.57 24.72
C ALA A 153 18.23 -1.94 26.10
N VAL A 154 18.90 -2.85 26.82
CA VAL A 154 18.49 -3.24 28.17
C VAL A 154 18.58 -2.06 29.14
N SER A 155 19.63 -1.25 29.05
CA SER A 155 19.78 -0.06 29.89
C SER A 155 18.70 0.97 29.66
N LEU A 156 18.37 1.23 28.38
CA LEU A 156 17.28 2.14 28.00
C LEU A 156 15.91 1.63 28.47
N ALA A 157 15.64 0.34 28.32
CA ALA A 157 14.39 -0.27 28.78
C ALA A 157 14.22 -0.16 30.30
N LYS A 158 15.30 -0.37 31.07
CA LYS A 158 15.31 -0.23 32.53
C LYS A 158 15.03 1.22 32.95
N SER A 159 15.68 2.19 32.33
CA SER A 159 15.47 3.62 32.63
C SER A 159 14.05 4.08 32.27
N ALA A 160 13.51 3.64 31.14
CA ALA A 160 12.14 3.95 30.75
C ALA A 160 11.09 3.30 31.69
N GLY A 161 11.34 2.08 32.15
CA GLY A 161 10.49 1.41 33.14
C GLY A 161 10.51 2.12 34.49
N SER A 162 11.66 2.58 34.94
CA SER A 162 11.80 3.34 36.18
C SER A 162 11.03 4.66 36.14
N GLN A 163 11.09 5.39 35.00
CA GLN A 163 10.37 6.65 34.83
C GLN A 163 8.84 6.46 34.86
N LYS A 164 8.34 5.37 34.28
CA LYS A 164 6.90 5.06 34.31
C LYS A 164 6.41 4.76 35.74
N THR A 165 7.22 4.04 36.53
CA THR A 165 6.87 3.71 37.93
C THR A 165 6.81 4.94 38.82
N GLU A 166 7.62 5.96 38.57
CA GLU A 166 7.59 7.24 39.29
C GLU A 166 6.35 8.07 38.92
N ALA A 167 5.98 8.09 37.65
CA ALA A 167 4.78 8.82 37.19
C ALA A 167 3.48 8.21 37.71
N ASP A 168 3.43 6.90 37.94
CA ASP A 168 2.24 6.21 38.45
C ASP A 168 2.08 6.40 39.98
N LYS A 169 3.06 7.00 40.67
CA LYS A 169 3.01 7.29 42.13
C LYS A 169 2.60 8.73 42.47
N ALA A 170 2.46 9.59 41.48
CA ALA A 170 2.07 10.99 41.61
C ALA A 170 0.56 11.17 41.37
#